data_e4274e317057e3eaa37a81dff6805674
#
_entry.id   e4274e317057e3eaa37a81dff6805674
#
_cell.length_a   1.000
_cell.length_b   1.000
_cell.length_c   1.000
_cell.angle_alpha   90.00
_cell.angle_beta   90.00
_cell.angle_gamma   90.00
#
_symmetry.space_group_name_H-M   'P 1'
#
loop_
_entity.id
_entity.type
_entity.pdbx_description
1 polymer ?
#
loop_
_entity_poly.entity_id
_entity_poly.type
_entity_poly.pdbx_seq_one_letter_code
_entity_poly.pdbx_strand_id
1 'polypeptide(L)'
;MLLRVKEESSEELAAFVTATRDWLHAPQIAVDLDWSSYAGKRKHYPWFLLAALVLAENGVRVFMHGASGHTINRLYTEEVLPELGHALCETWQEVENTLNRVNFAYLSLDAYCPPLGNIIQLRNVLGLRSPVHTLSRLINPLNAQCSLQAIFHPAYRESHQFAAQQLGYQNSMVIKGEGGEFERNPDGRC
;
A
#
# COMPACT_ATOMS: atom_id res chain seq x y z
N MET A 1 20.83 -2.06 -1.60
CA MET A 1 21.72 -2.06 -0.41
C MET A 1 22.21 -0.65 -0.10
N LEU A 2 22.91 0.05 -1.03
CA LEU A 2 23.48 1.38 -0.76
C LEU A 2 22.44 2.43 -0.33
N LEU A 3 21.29 2.52 -1.00
CA LEU A 3 20.20 3.42 -0.61
C LEU A 3 19.69 3.16 0.81
N ARG A 4 19.61 1.90 1.23
CA ARG A 4 19.17 1.55 2.59
C ARG A 4 20.16 1.97 3.66
N VAL A 5 21.45 1.97 3.38
CA VAL A 5 22.50 2.41 4.32
C VAL A 5 22.56 3.93 4.42
N LYS A 6 22.35 4.62 3.31
CA LYS A 6 22.33 6.08 3.23
C LYS A 6 21.02 6.69 3.76
N GLU A 7 19.93 5.93 3.73
CA GLU A 7 18.53 6.35 3.77
C GLU A 7 18.11 7.09 2.49
N GLU A 8 16.94 6.75 2.00
CA GLU A 8 16.35 7.35 0.81
C GLU A 8 15.83 8.78 1.08
N SER A 9 16.13 9.73 0.21
CA SER A 9 15.54 11.06 0.27
C SER A 9 14.13 11.09 -0.34
N SER A 10 13.36 12.15 -0.07
CA SER A 10 12.03 12.34 -0.66
C SER A 10 12.07 12.43 -2.18
N GLU A 11 13.11 13.06 -2.74
CA GLU A 11 13.33 13.20 -4.18
C GLU A 11 13.63 11.85 -4.83
N GLU A 12 14.46 11.03 -4.18
CA GLU A 12 14.77 9.68 -4.64
C GLU A 12 13.52 8.80 -4.62
N LEU A 13 12.71 8.88 -3.55
CA LEU A 13 11.43 8.17 -3.46
C LEU A 13 10.48 8.61 -4.58
N ALA A 14 10.30 9.90 -4.80
CA ALA A 14 9.44 10.42 -5.84
C ALA A 14 9.92 9.99 -7.24
N ALA A 15 11.23 10.08 -7.53
CA ALA A 15 11.80 9.63 -8.79
C ALA A 15 11.58 8.13 -9.05
N PHE A 16 11.79 7.29 -8.04
CA PHE A 16 11.53 5.85 -8.14
C PHE A 16 10.06 5.53 -8.38
N VAL A 17 9.16 6.23 -7.69
CA VAL A 17 7.70 6.05 -7.87
C VAL A 17 7.30 6.47 -9.29
N THR A 18 7.79 7.60 -9.77
CA THR A 18 7.54 8.07 -11.15
C THR A 18 7.99 7.03 -12.17
N ALA A 19 9.24 6.59 -12.08
CA ALA A 19 9.77 5.54 -12.97
C ALA A 19 8.97 4.23 -12.89
N THR A 20 8.50 3.87 -11.70
CA THR A 20 7.64 2.69 -11.52
C THR A 20 6.31 2.86 -12.23
N ARG A 21 5.64 4.01 -12.08
CA ARG A 21 4.36 4.31 -12.74
C ARG A 21 4.49 4.31 -14.26
N ASP A 22 5.55 4.92 -14.79
CA ASP A 22 5.84 4.94 -16.21
C ASP A 22 6.04 3.53 -16.78
N TRP A 23 6.68 2.66 -15.99
CA TRP A 23 6.87 1.26 -16.37
C TRP A 23 5.58 0.44 -16.31
N LEU A 24 4.72 0.70 -15.30
CA LEU A 24 3.49 -0.07 -15.06
C LEU A 24 2.46 0.04 -16.18
N HIS A 25 2.38 1.21 -16.84
CA HIS A 25 1.32 1.51 -17.80
C HIS A 25 -0.07 1.10 -17.29
N ALA A 26 -0.37 1.43 -16.03
CA ALA A 26 -1.63 1.08 -15.39
C ALA A 26 -2.83 1.65 -16.17
N PRO A 27 -3.95 0.92 -16.26
CA PRO A 27 -5.13 1.39 -16.98
C PRO A 27 -5.79 2.58 -16.28
N GLN A 28 -6.61 3.31 -17.05
CA GLN A 28 -7.42 4.42 -16.53
C GLN A 28 -8.70 3.87 -15.87
N ILE A 29 -8.60 3.51 -14.60
CA ILE A 29 -9.73 3.06 -13.78
C ILE A 29 -10.01 4.14 -12.72
N ALA A 30 -11.24 4.66 -12.69
CA ALA A 30 -11.62 5.67 -11.72
C ALA A 30 -11.66 5.09 -10.31
N VAL A 31 -10.90 5.69 -9.39
CA VAL A 31 -10.87 5.36 -7.96
C VAL A 31 -10.80 6.63 -7.14
N ASP A 32 -11.44 6.61 -5.97
CA ASP A 32 -11.44 7.75 -5.06
C ASP A 32 -10.31 7.65 -4.04
N LEU A 33 -10.02 6.43 -3.59
CA LEU A 33 -9.10 6.16 -2.51
C LEU A 33 -8.11 5.04 -2.86
N ASP A 34 -6.82 5.37 -2.78
CA ASP A 34 -5.70 4.43 -2.79
C ASP A 34 -5.31 4.07 -1.36
N TRP A 35 -5.26 2.79 -1.04
CA TRP A 35 -4.92 2.31 0.30
C TRP A 35 -3.81 1.26 0.25
N SER A 36 -2.63 1.65 0.70
CA SER A 36 -1.47 0.77 0.72
C SER A 36 -1.42 -0.10 1.98
N SER A 37 -1.28 -1.43 1.83
CA SER A 37 -1.19 -2.42 2.91
C SER A 37 0.00 -3.36 2.70
N TYR A 38 1.12 -3.06 3.34
CA TYR A 38 2.41 -3.75 3.13
C TYR A 38 3.04 -4.31 4.40
N ALA A 39 2.45 -4.12 5.56
CA ALA A 39 3.11 -4.51 6.80
C ALA A 39 2.55 -5.79 7.42
N GLY A 40 1.27 -6.04 7.25
CA GLY A 40 0.54 -7.08 7.96
C GLY A 40 0.43 -6.82 9.47
N LYS A 41 -0.48 -7.49 10.13
CA LYS A 41 -0.73 -7.37 11.58
C LYS A 41 -0.10 -8.55 12.34
N ARG A 42 0.45 -8.29 13.52
CA ARG A 42 1.09 -9.33 14.34
C ARG A 42 0.28 -9.75 15.56
N LYS A 43 -0.38 -8.79 16.20
CA LYS A 43 -1.05 -8.99 17.50
C LYS A 43 -2.57 -9.00 17.41
N HIS A 44 -3.11 -8.34 16.39
CA HIS A 44 -4.53 -8.12 16.19
C HIS A 44 -4.90 -8.38 14.75
N TYR A 45 -6.17 -8.61 14.51
CA TYR A 45 -6.71 -8.64 13.14
C TYR A 45 -6.59 -7.26 12.47
N PRO A 46 -6.56 -7.20 11.14
CA PRO A 46 -6.48 -5.94 10.39
C PRO A 46 -7.85 -5.24 10.35
N TRP A 47 -8.22 -4.58 11.45
CA TRP A 47 -9.51 -3.90 11.60
C TRP A 47 -9.72 -2.77 10.59
N PHE A 48 -8.64 -2.20 10.05
CA PHE A 48 -8.71 -1.21 8.99
C PHE A 48 -9.42 -1.73 7.74
N LEU A 49 -9.47 -3.05 7.51
CA LEU A 49 -10.22 -3.63 6.39
C LEU A 49 -11.71 -3.37 6.53
N LEU A 50 -12.26 -3.46 7.74
CA LEU A 50 -13.68 -3.14 7.96
C LEU A 50 -13.97 -1.67 7.62
N ALA A 51 -13.06 -0.75 7.97
CA ALA A 51 -13.21 0.66 7.60
C ALA A 51 -13.19 0.85 6.08
N ALA A 52 -12.28 0.17 5.36
CA ALA A 52 -12.22 0.22 3.91
C ALA A 52 -13.51 -0.33 3.26
N LEU A 53 -14.05 -1.44 3.78
CA LEU A 53 -15.29 -2.03 3.29
C LEU A 53 -16.50 -1.15 3.56
N VAL A 54 -16.59 -0.53 4.75
CA VAL A 54 -17.66 0.42 5.07
C VAL A 54 -17.61 1.64 4.14
N LEU A 55 -16.43 2.17 3.82
CA LEU A 55 -16.30 3.24 2.83
C LEU A 55 -16.83 2.80 1.46
N ALA A 56 -16.49 1.58 1.02
CA ALA A 56 -16.95 1.03 -0.24
C ALA A 56 -18.48 0.84 -0.28
N GLU A 57 -19.08 0.35 0.79
CA GLU A 57 -20.54 0.24 0.94
C GLU A 57 -21.25 1.61 0.85
N ASN A 58 -20.55 2.69 1.25
CA ASN A 58 -21.04 4.04 1.14
C ASN A 58 -20.65 4.75 -0.16
N GLY A 59 -20.24 3.99 -1.18
CA GLY A 59 -20.03 4.48 -2.55
C GLY A 59 -18.63 5.02 -2.83
N VAL A 60 -17.69 4.96 -1.89
CA VAL A 60 -16.29 5.33 -2.12
C VAL A 60 -15.59 4.20 -2.87
N ARG A 61 -15.01 4.50 -4.03
CA ARG A 61 -14.25 3.50 -4.82
C ARG A 61 -12.85 3.34 -4.23
N VAL A 62 -12.66 2.26 -3.46
CA VAL A 62 -11.43 1.95 -2.74
C VAL A 62 -10.60 0.94 -3.53
N PHE A 63 -9.41 1.34 -3.94
CA PHE A 63 -8.39 0.43 -4.46
C PHE A 63 -7.35 0.17 -3.39
N MET A 64 -7.24 -1.08 -2.96
CA MET A 64 -6.23 -1.50 -2.00
C MET A 64 -5.18 -2.36 -2.68
N HIS A 65 -3.92 -2.17 -2.31
CA HIS A 65 -2.81 -2.95 -2.83
C HIS A 65 -1.78 -3.23 -1.74
N GLY A 66 -1.01 -4.30 -1.92
CA GLY A 66 -0.06 -4.72 -0.89
C GLY A 66 0.87 -5.83 -1.34
N ALA A 67 1.62 -6.36 -0.39
CA ALA A 67 2.44 -7.57 -0.56
C ALA A 67 2.41 -8.39 0.73
N SER A 68 2.41 -9.70 0.60
CA SER A 68 2.35 -10.66 1.71
C SER A 68 3.64 -11.50 1.82
N GLY A 69 3.72 -12.33 2.84
CA GLY A 69 4.75 -13.37 2.98
C GLY A 69 6.17 -12.92 3.32
N HIS A 70 6.48 -11.63 3.27
CA HIS A 70 7.84 -11.12 3.49
C HIS A 70 8.24 -10.92 4.96
N THR A 71 7.36 -11.24 5.91
CA THR A 71 7.63 -11.20 7.35
C THR A 71 6.89 -12.32 8.06
N ILE A 72 7.62 -13.16 8.76
CA ILE A 72 7.07 -14.30 9.50
C ILE A 72 6.14 -13.83 10.63
N ASN A 73 5.09 -14.62 10.91
CA ASN A 73 4.11 -14.38 11.97
C ASN A 73 3.37 -13.04 11.84
N ARG A 74 2.98 -12.69 10.61
CA ARG A 74 2.08 -11.58 10.33
C ARG A 74 0.90 -12.05 9.50
N LEU A 75 -0.26 -11.53 9.83
CA LEU A 75 -1.50 -11.72 9.09
C LEU A 75 -1.65 -10.58 8.08
N TYR A 76 -1.67 -10.92 6.81
CA TYR A 76 -1.75 -9.94 5.73
C TYR A 76 -3.17 -9.79 5.18
N THR A 77 -3.42 -8.69 4.52
CA THR A 77 -4.70 -8.37 3.87
C THR A 77 -5.17 -9.47 2.93
N GLU A 78 -4.26 -10.04 2.14
CA GLU A 78 -4.53 -11.14 1.21
C GLU A 78 -5.09 -12.39 1.88
N GLU A 79 -4.69 -12.66 3.13
CA GLU A 79 -5.14 -13.82 3.88
C GLU A 79 -6.53 -13.59 4.51
N VAL A 80 -6.89 -12.35 4.78
CA VAL A 80 -8.12 -11.99 5.51
C VAL A 80 -9.28 -11.68 4.56
N LEU A 81 -9.03 -11.05 3.41
CA LEU A 81 -10.09 -10.66 2.48
C LEU A 81 -10.98 -11.82 2.04
N PRO A 82 -10.43 -13.01 1.68
CA PRO A 82 -11.26 -14.16 1.33
C PRO A 82 -12.19 -14.63 2.46
N GLU A 83 -11.72 -14.57 3.71
CA GLU A 83 -12.51 -14.91 4.90
C GLU A 83 -13.67 -13.91 5.13
N LEU A 84 -13.51 -12.68 4.65
CA LEU A 84 -14.55 -11.65 4.67
C LEU A 84 -15.47 -11.71 3.43
N GLY A 85 -15.29 -12.70 2.55
CA GLY A 85 -16.09 -12.88 1.34
C GLY A 85 -15.67 -12.01 0.15
N HIS A 86 -14.48 -11.39 0.21
CA HIS A 86 -13.93 -10.58 -0.87
C HIS A 86 -12.82 -11.33 -1.62
N ALA A 87 -13.04 -11.58 -2.92
CA ALA A 87 -12.04 -12.21 -3.77
C ALA A 87 -10.86 -11.25 -4.02
N LEU A 88 -9.67 -11.81 -4.12
CA LEU A 88 -8.49 -11.10 -4.60
C LEU A 88 -8.55 -10.98 -6.11
N CYS A 89 -8.10 -9.85 -6.66
CA CYS A 89 -7.94 -9.68 -8.10
C CYS A 89 -6.53 -10.13 -8.52
N GLU A 90 -6.44 -10.70 -9.72
CA GLU A 90 -5.17 -11.11 -10.34
C GLU A 90 -4.79 -10.21 -11.52
N THR A 91 -5.77 -9.49 -12.09
CA THR A 91 -5.61 -8.64 -13.26
C THR A 91 -6.30 -7.28 -13.08
N TRP A 92 -5.85 -6.29 -13.86
CA TRP A 92 -6.50 -4.97 -13.90
C TRP A 92 -7.96 -5.03 -14.37
N GLN A 93 -8.30 -5.97 -15.26
CA GLN A 93 -9.68 -6.17 -15.71
C GLN A 93 -10.58 -6.65 -14.56
N GLU A 94 -10.06 -7.52 -13.71
CA GLU A 94 -10.80 -7.97 -12.51
C GLU A 94 -10.94 -6.84 -11.50
N VAL A 95 -9.92 -5.98 -11.33
CA VAL A 95 -10.00 -4.77 -10.49
C VAL A 95 -11.16 -3.89 -10.96
N GLU A 96 -11.23 -3.57 -12.25
CA GLU A 96 -12.29 -2.73 -12.82
C GLU A 96 -13.68 -3.35 -12.59
N ASN A 97 -13.83 -4.62 -12.92
CA ASN A 97 -15.08 -5.35 -12.74
C ASN A 97 -15.53 -5.39 -11.28
N THR A 98 -14.58 -5.60 -10.36
CA THR A 98 -14.86 -5.71 -8.93
C THR A 98 -15.20 -4.34 -8.34
N LEU A 99 -14.48 -3.28 -8.71
CA LEU A 99 -14.82 -1.91 -8.33
C LEU A 99 -16.20 -1.49 -8.82
N ASN A 100 -16.58 -1.88 -10.04
CA ASN A 100 -17.91 -1.58 -10.61
C ASN A 100 -19.04 -2.32 -9.87
N ARG A 101 -18.73 -3.43 -9.23
CA ARG A 101 -19.72 -4.26 -8.52
C ARG A 101 -19.86 -3.89 -7.05
N VAL A 102 -18.75 -3.65 -6.35
CA VAL A 102 -18.73 -3.51 -4.88
C VAL A 102 -17.90 -2.33 -4.38
N ASN A 103 -17.41 -1.45 -5.24
CA ASN A 103 -16.57 -0.29 -4.94
C ASN A 103 -15.28 -0.60 -4.16
N PHE A 104 -14.91 -1.85 -4.00
CA PHE A 104 -13.68 -2.29 -3.33
C PHE A 104 -12.96 -3.31 -4.20
N ALA A 105 -11.65 -3.13 -4.39
CA ALA A 105 -10.81 -4.12 -5.05
C ALA A 105 -9.43 -4.17 -4.40
N TYR A 106 -8.84 -5.37 -4.35
CA TYR A 106 -7.46 -5.60 -3.91
C TYR A 106 -6.67 -6.29 -5.02
N LEU A 107 -5.48 -5.76 -5.32
CA LEU A 107 -4.53 -6.35 -6.23
C LEU A 107 -3.14 -6.38 -5.59
N SER A 108 -2.48 -7.55 -5.58
CA SER A 108 -1.15 -7.67 -4.97
C SER A 108 -0.08 -6.98 -5.81
N LEU A 109 0.99 -6.54 -5.14
CA LEU A 109 2.17 -5.99 -5.82
C LEU A 109 2.77 -7.01 -6.78
N ASP A 110 2.77 -8.29 -6.41
CA ASP A 110 3.28 -9.36 -7.26
C ASP A 110 2.50 -9.50 -8.57
N ALA A 111 1.19 -9.24 -8.53
CA ALA A 111 0.33 -9.29 -9.72
C ALA A 111 0.54 -8.07 -10.64
N TYR A 112 0.60 -6.84 -10.09
CA TYR A 112 0.71 -5.65 -10.95
C TYR A 112 2.14 -5.17 -11.20
N CYS A 113 3.10 -5.54 -10.35
CA CYS A 113 4.51 -5.17 -10.49
C CYS A 113 5.44 -6.29 -9.99
N PRO A 114 5.52 -7.44 -10.69
CA PRO A 114 6.33 -8.59 -10.27
C PRO A 114 7.79 -8.25 -9.94
N PRO A 115 8.49 -7.33 -10.65
CA PRO A 115 9.87 -6.99 -10.30
C PRO A 115 10.00 -6.40 -8.89
N LEU A 116 9.08 -5.52 -8.48
CA LEU A 116 9.10 -4.95 -7.13
C LEU A 116 8.66 -5.98 -6.08
N GLY A 117 7.70 -6.84 -6.38
CA GLY A 117 7.30 -7.96 -5.56
C GLY A 117 8.49 -8.87 -5.24
N ASN A 118 9.23 -9.28 -6.26
CA ASN A 118 10.45 -10.08 -6.09
C ASN A 118 11.48 -9.40 -5.18
N ILE A 119 11.68 -8.08 -5.31
CA ILE A 119 12.61 -7.34 -4.44
C ILE A 119 12.13 -7.34 -2.99
N ILE A 120 10.83 -7.21 -2.73
CA ILE A 120 10.27 -7.30 -1.37
C ILE A 120 10.55 -8.67 -0.76
N GLN A 121 10.38 -9.74 -1.51
CA GLN A 121 10.63 -11.12 -1.04
C GLN A 121 12.10 -11.41 -0.73
N LEU A 122 13.06 -10.68 -1.34
CA LEU A 122 14.47 -10.79 -0.99
C LEU A 122 14.75 -10.51 0.50
N ARG A 123 13.83 -9.87 1.21
CA ARG A 123 13.94 -9.71 2.65
C ARG A 123 14.12 -11.02 3.40
N ASN A 124 13.48 -12.09 2.95
CA ASN A 124 13.60 -13.42 3.57
C ASN A 124 15.01 -13.98 3.47
N VAL A 125 15.77 -13.60 2.43
CA VAL A 125 17.15 -14.01 2.19
C VAL A 125 18.14 -13.03 2.83
N LEU A 126 17.91 -11.73 2.66
CA LEU A 126 18.84 -10.68 3.06
C LEU A 126 18.69 -10.26 4.54
N GLY A 127 17.57 -10.60 5.19
CA GLY A 127 17.25 -10.18 6.55
C GLY A 127 16.94 -8.67 6.70
N LEU A 128 16.98 -7.91 5.61
CA LEU A 128 16.84 -6.45 5.59
C LEU A 128 15.67 -6.01 4.70
N ARG A 129 15.01 -4.94 5.10
CA ARG A 129 14.04 -4.24 4.24
C ARG A 129 14.79 -3.44 3.18
N SER A 130 14.32 -3.53 1.94
CA SER A 130 14.79 -2.68 0.84
C SER A 130 14.00 -1.35 0.79
N PRO A 131 14.46 -0.32 0.06
CA PRO A 131 13.70 0.89 -0.21
C PRO A 131 12.34 0.63 -0.88
N VAL A 132 12.17 -0.51 -1.56
CA VAL A 132 10.90 -0.91 -2.18
C VAL A 132 9.78 -1.01 -1.14
N HIS A 133 10.05 -1.42 0.09
CA HIS A 133 9.05 -1.43 1.16
C HIS A 133 8.53 -0.02 1.53
N THR A 134 9.32 1.01 1.24
CA THR A 134 8.95 2.42 1.44
C THR A 134 8.19 2.93 0.22
N LEU A 135 8.79 2.83 -0.97
CA LEU A 135 8.24 3.40 -2.19
C LEU A 135 6.91 2.75 -2.62
N SER A 136 6.72 1.46 -2.34
CA SER A 136 5.48 0.75 -2.71
C SER A 136 4.22 1.39 -2.12
N ARG A 137 4.34 2.05 -0.96
CA ARG A 137 3.23 2.77 -0.33
C ARG A 137 2.86 4.08 -1.05
N LEU A 138 3.76 4.57 -1.87
CA LEU A 138 3.64 5.82 -2.61
C LEU A 138 3.22 5.61 -4.07
N ILE A 139 3.04 4.36 -4.53
CA ILE A 139 2.81 4.12 -5.96
C ILE A 139 1.48 4.72 -6.42
N ASN A 140 0.38 4.54 -5.68
CA ASN A 140 -0.96 4.95 -6.12
C ASN A 140 -1.15 4.70 -7.63
N PRO A 141 -1.16 3.43 -8.06
CA PRO A 141 -1.00 3.08 -9.47
C PRO A 141 -2.17 3.53 -10.36
N LEU A 142 -3.35 3.71 -9.78
CA LEU A 142 -4.55 4.17 -10.48
C LEU A 142 -4.77 5.68 -10.34
N ASN A 143 -3.80 6.39 -9.75
CA ASN A 143 -3.86 7.85 -9.57
C ASN A 143 -5.13 8.33 -8.86
N ALA A 144 -5.53 7.63 -7.78
CA ALA A 144 -6.64 8.02 -6.93
C ALA A 144 -6.47 9.43 -6.38
N GLN A 145 -7.59 10.14 -6.17
CA GLN A 145 -7.58 11.51 -5.64
C GLN A 145 -7.07 11.57 -4.19
N CYS A 146 -7.32 10.51 -3.41
CA CYS A 146 -6.86 10.38 -2.03
C CYS A 146 -5.93 9.18 -1.90
N SER A 147 -4.86 9.31 -1.10
CA SER A 147 -3.93 8.21 -0.80
C SER A 147 -3.70 8.10 0.70
N LEU A 148 -3.87 6.89 1.24
CA LEU A 148 -3.62 6.56 2.65
C LEU A 148 -2.37 5.72 2.79
N GLN A 149 -1.42 6.22 3.57
CA GLN A 149 -0.13 5.60 3.78
C GLN A 149 0.15 5.42 5.26
N ALA A 150 0.60 4.25 5.65
CA ALA A 150 1.05 3.98 7.01
C ALA A 150 2.56 3.80 7.05
N ILE A 151 3.19 4.39 8.06
CA ILE A 151 4.60 4.20 8.38
C ILE A 151 4.75 3.56 9.75
N PHE A 152 5.82 2.81 9.95
CA PHE A 152 6.13 2.22 11.25
C PHE A 152 6.89 3.19 12.16
N HIS A 153 7.90 3.87 11.61
CA HIS A 153 8.72 4.83 12.35
C HIS A 153 8.29 6.26 12.00
N PRO A 154 7.95 7.10 13.01
CA PRO A 154 7.50 8.48 12.77
C PRO A 154 8.46 9.35 11.97
N ALA A 155 9.77 9.08 12.06
CA ALA A 155 10.79 9.81 11.32
C ALA A 155 10.59 9.81 9.79
N TYR A 156 9.95 8.76 9.23
CA TYR A 156 9.68 8.68 7.80
C TYR A 156 8.45 9.47 7.34
N ARG A 157 7.69 10.08 8.26
CA ARG A 157 6.46 10.80 7.90
C ARG A 157 6.74 11.96 6.94
N GLU A 158 7.73 12.77 7.27
CA GLU A 158 8.10 13.93 6.46
C GLU A 158 8.57 13.51 5.07
N SER A 159 9.44 12.52 4.99
CA SER A 159 9.93 12.00 3.70
C SER A 159 8.79 11.50 2.81
N HIS A 160 7.81 10.77 3.37
CA HIS A 160 6.63 10.33 2.64
C HIS A 160 5.73 11.50 2.22
N GLN A 161 5.50 12.49 3.09
CA GLN A 161 4.69 13.66 2.77
C GLN A 161 5.33 14.50 1.65
N PHE A 162 6.63 14.77 1.74
CA PHE A 162 7.35 15.51 0.70
C PHE A 162 7.39 14.76 -0.62
N ALA A 163 7.62 13.44 -0.60
CA ALA A 163 7.56 12.62 -1.81
C ALA A 163 6.16 12.64 -2.44
N ALA A 164 5.09 12.51 -1.64
CA ALA A 164 3.71 12.60 -2.13
C ALA A 164 3.41 13.98 -2.75
N GLN A 165 3.91 15.07 -2.14
CA GLN A 165 3.79 16.42 -2.70
C GLN A 165 4.51 16.55 -4.04
N GLN A 166 5.74 16.04 -4.17
CA GLN A 166 6.50 16.04 -5.42
C GLN A 166 5.84 15.20 -6.52
N LEU A 167 5.14 14.13 -6.14
CA LEU A 167 4.34 13.28 -7.03
C LEU A 167 3.00 13.93 -7.43
N GLY A 168 2.69 15.13 -6.92
CA GLY A 168 1.47 15.86 -7.25
C GLY A 168 0.21 15.34 -6.56
N TYR A 169 0.33 14.58 -5.46
CA TYR A 169 -0.83 14.09 -4.73
C TYR A 169 -1.60 15.24 -4.09
N GLN A 170 -2.89 15.35 -4.40
CA GLN A 170 -3.74 16.41 -3.90
C GLN A 170 -4.15 16.16 -2.44
N ASN A 171 -4.51 14.92 -2.14
CA ASN A 171 -4.94 14.50 -0.81
C ASN A 171 -4.16 13.25 -0.40
N SER A 172 -3.15 13.42 0.43
CA SER A 172 -2.36 12.33 0.96
C SER A 172 -2.31 12.39 2.47
N MET A 173 -2.61 11.27 3.13
CA MET A 173 -2.50 11.14 4.57
C MET A 173 -1.43 10.11 4.94
N VAL A 174 -0.45 10.53 5.71
CA VAL A 174 0.62 9.66 6.23
C VAL A 174 0.52 9.61 7.75
N ILE A 175 0.25 8.43 8.29
CA ILE A 175 0.16 8.24 9.74
C ILE A 175 1.19 7.24 10.26
N LYS A 176 1.54 7.37 11.54
CA LYS A 176 2.17 6.27 12.27
C LYS A 176 1.11 5.20 12.51
N GLY A 177 1.17 4.11 11.74
CA GLY A 177 0.23 3.02 11.84
C GLY A 177 0.64 1.97 12.88
N GLU A 178 -0.36 1.34 13.49
CA GLU A 178 -0.12 0.20 14.37
C GLU A 178 0.40 -0.99 13.55
N GLY A 179 1.58 -1.48 13.91
CA GLY A 179 2.28 -2.51 13.13
C GLY A 179 2.79 -2.06 11.75
N GLY A 180 2.54 -0.81 11.34
CA GLY A 180 2.88 -0.27 10.02
C GLY A 180 1.72 -0.35 9.02
N GLU A 181 0.51 -0.66 9.46
CA GLU A 181 -0.74 -0.57 8.70
C GLU A 181 -1.51 0.71 9.06
N PHE A 182 -2.42 1.16 8.19
CA PHE A 182 -3.20 2.38 8.38
C PHE A 182 -4.29 2.21 9.45
N GLU A 183 -3.84 2.03 10.68
CA GLU A 183 -4.66 1.79 11.85
C GLU A 183 -3.99 2.42 13.07
N ARG A 184 -4.73 3.19 13.84
CA ARG A 184 -4.21 3.78 15.09
C ARG A 184 -4.29 2.75 16.22
N ASN A 185 -3.23 2.69 17.02
CA ASN A 185 -3.28 1.96 18.28
C ASN A 185 -4.23 2.71 19.24
N PRO A 186 -5.33 2.10 19.72
CA PRO A 186 -6.25 2.76 20.63
C PRO A 186 -5.60 3.15 21.96
N ASP A 187 -4.55 2.42 22.40
CA ASP A 187 -3.80 2.71 23.63
C ASP A 187 -2.66 3.73 23.40
N GLY A 188 -2.43 4.11 22.14
CA GLY A 188 -1.36 5.05 21.79
C GLY A 188 -1.77 6.49 22.07
N ARG A 189 -1.02 7.17 22.94
CA ARG A 189 -1.11 8.63 23.06
C ARG A 189 -0.69 9.27 21.73
N CYS A 190 -1.43 10.27 21.32
CA CYS A 190 -1.15 11.05 20.10
C CYS A 190 0.18 11.80 20.21
#